data_a2689f506ad72607533f335a59da8417
#
_entry.id   a2689f506ad72607533f335a59da8417
#
_cell.length_a   1.000
_cell.length_b   1.000
_cell.length_c   1.000
_cell.angle_alpha   90.00
_cell.angle_beta   90.00
_cell.angle_gamma   90.00
#
_symmetry.space_group_name_H-M   'P 1'
#
loop_
_entity.id
_entity.type
_entity.pdbx_description
1 polymer ?
#
loop_
_entity_poly.entity_id
_entity_poly.type
_entity_poly.pdbx_seq_one_letter_code
_entity_poly.pdbx_strand_id
1 'polypeptide(L)'
;MNKDLQIAKETVKTEIKALKKLSSSFGRASQFSKAVNLISRAKGKCLVIGVGKSYIVGLKISSTLSSLGTPSVAFSANDLQHGGLGAIQRNQDVMLIFSVSGESAELNSILRYANRYNISVVGVSCKSKSMLLRHSTIKILLPMVTEAGHSLAPTSSSLNFLSWGDSLAIACMKRKKWTNKKFVEHHTGGSLATALIQVREIMTKGREIPLVSSGATMKAAITEMNKKKLGIVCVKSKNSIMLLTDGDIRRHSNNLYKKKVVKVATKNPSWVADTDTALSA
;
A
#
# COMPACT_ATOMS: atom_id res chain seq x y z
N MET A 1 23.47 25.92 -18.78
CA MET A 1 22.60 24.84 -18.24
C MET A 1 21.89 24.20 -19.42
N ASN A 2 21.85 22.87 -19.52
CA ASN A 2 21.15 22.17 -20.62
C ASN A 2 19.66 22.58 -20.64
N LYS A 3 19.16 22.97 -21.81
CA LYS A 3 17.78 23.46 -22.00
C LYS A 3 16.74 22.43 -21.57
N ASP A 4 17.00 21.14 -21.80
CA ASP A 4 16.09 20.05 -21.41
C ASP A 4 15.99 19.94 -19.89
N LEU A 5 17.10 20.08 -19.16
CA LEU A 5 17.10 20.09 -17.69
C LEU A 5 16.36 21.30 -17.12
N GLN A 6 16.38 22.43 -17.80
CA GLN A 6 15.61 23.61 -17.42
C GLN A 6 14.10 23.33 -17.57
N ILE A 7 13.69 22.80 -18.73
CA ILE A 7 12.28 22.44 -19.00
C ILE A 7 11.81 21.42 -17.96
N ALA A 8 12.59 20.38 -17.69
CA ALA A 8 12.24 19.38 -16.68
C ALA A 8 12.01 19.99 -15.29
N LYS A 9 12.91 20.88 -14.86
CA LYS A 9 12.79 21.59 -13.57
C LYS A 9 11.56 22.50 -13.51
N GLU A 10 11.23 23.19 -14.60
CA GLU A 10 10.05 24.06 -14.70
C GLU A 10 8.75 23.24 -14.65
N THR A 11 8.70 22.10 -15.34
CA THR A 11 7.59 21.16 -15.26
C THR A 11 7.32 20.72 -13.82
N VAL A 12 8.33 20.18 -13.14
CA VAL A 12 8.20 19.74 -11.75
C VAL A 12 7.82 20.89 -10.81
N LYS A 13 8.37 22.09 -11.00
CA LYS A 13 7.98 23.27 -10.20
C LYS A 13 6.49 23.64 -10.40
N THR A 14 5.95 23.49 -11.61
CA THR A 14 4.54 23.73 -11.90
C THR A 14 3.65 22.73 -11.18
N GLU A 15 4.02 21.46 -11.21
CA GLU A 15 3.32 20.38 -10.51
C GLU A 15 3.37 20.53 -8.98
N ILE A 16 4.51 20.93 -8.43
CA ILE A 16 4.62 21.25 -6.99
C ILE A 16 3.66 22.38 -6.58
N LYS A 17 3.53 23.42 -7.41
CA LYS A 17 2.56 24.51 -7.14
C LYS A 17 1.13 23.98 -7.13
N ALA A 18 0.80 23.07 -8.05
CA ALA A 18 -0.53 22.46 -8.10
C ALA A 18 -0.81 21.60 -6.86
N LEU A 19 0.15 20.79 -6.41
CA LEU A 19 0.03 19.98 -5.19
C LEU A 19 -0.11 20.85 -3.93
N LYS A 20 0.60 21.99 -3.84
CA LYS A 20 0.43 22.95 -2.74
C LYS A 20 -1.00 23.51 -2.70
N LYS A 21 -1.57 23.87 -3.87
CA LYS A 21 -2.97 24.32 -3.96
C LYS A 21 -3.94 23.21 -3.52
N LEU A 22 -3.71 21.96 -3.95
CA LEU A 22 -4.49 20.81 -3.53
C LEU A 22 -4.43 20.65 -2.01
N SER A 23 -3.25 20.64 -1.42
CA SER A 23 -3.04 20.49 0.03
C SER A 23 -3.82 21.55 0.81
N SER A 24 -3.75 22.83 0.40
CA SER A 24 -4.48 23.91 1.03
C SER A 24 -6.01 23.79 0.87
N SER A 25 -6.50 23.09 -0.14
CA SER A 25 -7.94 22.89 -0.38
C SER A 25 -8.61 21.91 0.60
N PHE A 26 -7.84 21.08 1.29
CA PHE A 26 -8.36 20.17 2.30
C PHE A 26 -8.83 20.86 3.60
N GLY A 27 -8.50 22.11 3.83
CA GLY A 27 -8.70 22.82 5.12
C GLY A 27 -10.16 23.03 5.59
N ARG A 28 -11.17 22.76 4.75
CA ARG A 28 -12.60 22.79 5.13
C ARG A 28 -13.34 21.54 4.64
N ALA A 29 -12.73 20.40 4.72
CA ALA A 29 -13.08 19.21 3.97
C ALA A 29 -14.18 18.32 4.58
N SER A 30 -15.36 18.88 4.90
CA SER A 30 -16.52 18.04 5.22
C SER A 30 -16.87 17.06 4.09
N GLN A 31 -16.71 17.46 2.83
CA GLN A 31 -17.00 16.64 1.65
C GLN A 31 -15.99 15.48 1.47
N PHE A 32 -14.70 15.70 1.70
CA PHE A 32 -13.70 14.63 1.70
C PHE A 32 -14.04 13.55 2.74
N SER A 33 -14.34 13.95 3.98
CA SER A 33 -14.72 13.03 5.04
C SER A 33 -16.01 12.26 4.73
N LYS A 34 -16.99 12.91 4.05
CA LYS A 34 -18.19 12.24 3.55
C LYS A 34 -17.85 11.19 2.47
N ALA A 35 -16.95 11.51 1.54
CA ALA A 35 -16.50 10.56 0.52
C ALA A 35 -15.79 9.34 1.14
N VAL A 36 -14.87 9.58 2.09
CA VAL A 36 -14.22 8.51 2.85
C VAL A 36 -15.25 7.65 3.58
N ASN A 37 -16.25 8.26 4.22
CA ASN A 37 -17.30 7.53 4.94
C ASN A 37 -18.14 6.67 3.99
N LEU A 38 -18.58 7.23 2.87
CA LEU A 38 -19.39 6.54 1.88
C LEU A 38 -18.66 5.32 1.29
N ILE A 39 -17.43 5.54 0.80
CA ILE A 39 -16.62 4.49 0.13
C ILE A 39 -16.17 3.42 1.13
N SER A 40 -15.76 3.79 2.34
CA SER A 40 -15.30 2.81 3.34
C SER A 40 -16.42 1.92 3.86
N ARG A 41 -17.68 2.34 3.77
CA ARG A 41 -18.88 1.59 4.21
C ARG A 41 -19.62 0.92 3.07
N ALA A 42 -19.20 1.09 1.83
CA ALA A 42 -19.82 0.40 0.69
C ALA A 42 -19.81 -1.11 0.91
N LYS A 43 -20.94 -1.76 0.67
CA LYS A 43 -21.09 -3.22 0.79
C LYS A 43 -20.48 -3.95 -0.42
N GLY A 44 -20.45 -3.28 -1.56
CA GLY A 44 -19.83 -3.74 -2.80
C GLY A 44 -18.48 -3.08 -3.04
N LYS A 45 -18.24 -2.70 -4.29
CA LYS A 45 -16.98 -2.12 -4.75
C LYS A 45 -17.08 -0.62 -5.06
N CYS A 46 -15.96 0.07 -5.06
CA CYS A 46 -15.81 1.41 -5.57
C CYS A 46 -15.49 1.33 -7.08
N LEU A 47 -16.39 1.83 -7.91
CA LEU A 47 -16.22 1.93 -9.35
C LEU A 47 -15.55 3.25 -9.68
N VAL A 48 -14.26 3.21 -10.04
CA VAL A 48 -13.51 4.42 -10.41
C VAL A 48 -13.66 4.67 -11.89
N ILE A 49 -14.22 5.82 -12.27
CA ILE A 49 -14.65 6.10 -13.64
C ILE A 49 -13.97 7.36 -14.15
N GLY A 50 -13.52 7.34 -15.38
CA GLY A 50 -12.93 8.50 -16.06
C GLY A 50 -12.92 8.35 -17.57
N VAL A 51 -12.51 9.42 -18.27
CA VAL A 51 -12.32 9.46 -19.72
C VAL A 51 -10.84 9.76 -20.00
N GLY A 52 -10.22 9.07 -20.94
CA GLY A 52 -8.85 9.31 -21.37
C GLY A 52 -7.86 9.27 -20.21
N LYS A 53 -7.10 10.36 -19.97
CA LYS A 53 -6.10 10.42 -18.90
C LYS A 53 -6.71 10.32 -17.50
N SER A 54 -7.94 10.80 -17.29
CA SER A 54 -8.64 10.63 -16.01
C SER A 54 -8.95 9.16 -15.73
N TYR A 55 -9.20 8.33 -16.76
CA TYR A 55 -9.34 6.88 -16.61
C TYR A 55 -8.01 6.22 -16.22
N ILE A 56 -6.90 6.61 -16.86
CA ILE A 56 -5.56 6.07 -16.54
C ILE A 56 -5.20 6.37 -15.08
N VAL A 57 -5.47 7.58 -14.62
CA VAL A 57 -5.32 7.93 -13.20
C VAL A 57 -6.27 7.10 -12.33
N GLY A 58 -7.50 6.90 -12.78
CA GLY A 58 -8.50 6.05 -12.13
C GLY A 58 -8.06 4.61 -11.95
N LEU A 59 -7.37 4.02 -12.94
CA LEU A 59 -6.77 2.69 -12.85
C LEU A 59 -5.80 2.59 -11.66
N LYS A 60 -4.88 3.57 -11.53
CA LYS A 60 -3.94 3.59 -10.40
C LYS A 60 -4.66 3.76 -9.06
N ILE A 61 -5.62 4.65 -8.98
CA ILE A 61 -6.40 4.89 -7.75
C ILE A 61 -7.17 3.63 -7.35
N SER A 62 -7.82 2.96 -8.30
CA SER A 62 -8.54 1.72 -8.08
C SER A 62 -7.62 0.60 -7.56
N SER A 63 -6.44 0.45 -8.17
CA SER A 63 -5.42 -0.50 -7.71
C SER A 63 -5.00 -0.19 -6.26
N THR A 64 -4.76 1.08 -5.93
CA THR A 64 -4.38 1.50 -4.57
C THR A 64 -5.49 1.21 -3.55
N LEU A 65 -6.75 1.52 -3.89
CA LEU A 65 -7.91 1.22 -3.04
C LEU A 65 -8.01 -0.27 -2.74
N SER A 66 -7.90 -1.12 -3.77
CA SER A 66 -7.97 -2.59 -3.64
C SER A 66 -6.83 -3.11 -2.77
N SER A 67 -5.60 -2.67 -3.01
CA SER A 67 -4.42 -3.04 -2.21
C SER A 67 -4.56 -2.67 -0.73
N LEU A 68 -5.31 -1.62 -0.43
CA LEU A 68 -5.52 -1.11 0.93
C LEU A 68 -6.89 -1.53 1.52
N GLY A 69 -7.51 -2.59 0.98
CA GLY A 69 -8.69 -3.23 1.56
C GLY A 69 -10.02 -2.57 1.23
N THR A 70 -10.06 -1.73 0.19
CA THR A 70 -11.31 -1.23 -0.37
C THR A 70 -11.51 -1.83 -1.76
N PRO A 71 -12.40 -2.83 -1.93
CA PRO A 71 -12.65 -3.45 -3.23
C PRO A 71 -12.95 -2.36 -4.26
N SER A 72 -12.21 -2.36 -5.36
CA SER A 72 -12.34 -1.33 -6.38
C SER A 72 -12.00 -1.86 -7.76
N VAL A 73 -12.65 -1.31 -8.76
CA VAL A 73 -12.39 -1.59 -10.18
C VAL A 73 -12.50 -0.28 -10.97
N ALA A 74 -11.63 -0.08 -11.95
CA ALA A 74 -11.69 1.09 -12.81
C ALA A 74 -12.36 0.76 -14.14
N PHE A 75 -13.17 1.71 -14.64
CA PHE A 75 -13.81 1.63 -15.94
C PHE A 75 -13.56 2.90 -16.75
N SER A 76 -13.30 2.74 -18.03
CA SER A 76 -13.47 3.84 -18.97
C SER A 76 -14.97 4.17 -19.08
N ALA A 77 -15.30 5.45 -19.13
CA ALA A 77 -16.69 5.85 -19.33
C ALA A 77 -17.27 5.30 -20.64
N ASN A 78 -16.44 5.15 -21.68
CA ASN A 78 -16.84 4.56 -22.95
C ASN A 78 -17.26 3.09 -22.78
N ASP A 79 -16.47 2.27 -22.06
CA ASP A 79 -16.77 0.86 -21.87
C ASP A 79 -18.07 0.65 -21.08
N LEU A 80 -18.34 1.54 -20.10
CA LEU A 80 -19.60 1.51 -19.35
C LEU A 80 -20.82 1.73 -20.25
N GLN A 81 -20.72 2.57 -21.28
CA GLN A 81 -21.81 2.82 -22.21
C GLN A 81 -22.12 1.60 -23.12
N HIS A 82 -21.13 0.75 -23.33
CA HIS A 82 -21.24 -0.43 -24.20
C HIS A 82 -21.43 -1.73 -23.42
N GLY A 83 -22.25 -1.71 -22.36
CA GLY A 83 -22.63 -2.90 -21.60
C GLY A 83 -21.95 -3.01 -20.22
N GLY A 84 -20.88 -2.25 -19.95
CA GLY A 84 -20.16 -2.27 -18.67
C GLY A 84 -21.05 -1.90 -17.46
N LEU A 85 -22.16 -1.18 -17.65
CA LEU A 85 -23.14 -0.88 -16.59
C LEU A 85 -23.74 -2.15 -15.97
N GLY A 86 -23.73 -3.29 -16.69
CA GLY A 86 -24.16 -4.58 -16.16
C GLY A 86 -23.28 -5.14 -15.03
N ALA A 87 -22.04 -4.69 -14.90
CA ALA A 87 -21.13 -5.10 -13.84
C ALA A 87 -21.43 -4.42 -12.48
N ILE A 88 -22.38 -3.50 -12.43
CA ILE A 88 -22.70 -2.69 -11.25
C ILE A 88 -23.71 -3.41 -10.37
N GLN A 89 -23.36 -3.62 -9.12
CA GLN A 89 -24.27 -4.14 -8.10
C GLN A 89 -25.02 -2.98 -7.43
N ARG A 90 -26.29 -2.80 -7.82
CA ARG A 90 -27.16 -1.76 -7.26
C ARG A 90 -27.26 -1.92 -5.73
N ASN A 91 -27.38 -0.82 -5.02
CA ASN A 91 -27.46 -0.75 -3.54
C ASN A 91 -26.21 -1.26 -2.79
N GLN A 92 -25.15 -1.64 -3.48
CA GLN A 92 -23.89 -2.10 -2.88
C GLN A 92 -22.69 -1.28 -3.32
N ASP A 93 -22.61 -0.99 -4.62
CA ASP A 93 -21.47 -0.30 -5.24
C ASP A 93 -21.62 1.23 -5.12
N VAL A 94 -20.47 1.92 -5.15
CA VAL A 94 -20.36 3.37 -5.16
C VAL A 94 -19.53 3.79 -6.38
N MET A 95 -19.96 4.83 -7.09
CA MET A 95 -19.19 5.41 -8.20
C MET A 95 -18.29 6.53 -7.70
N LEU A 96 -17.02 6.53 -8.11
CA LEU A 96 -16.05 7.61 -7.94
C LEU A 96 -15.65 8.09 -9.34
N ILE A 97 -16.09 9.26 -9.72
CA ILE A 97 -15.97 9.76 -11.10
C ILE A 97 -15.03 10.97 -11.16
N PHE A 98 -14.00 10.89 -12.00
CA PHE A 98 -13.03 11.96 -12.22
C PHE A 98 -13.21 12.62 -13.59
N SER A 99 -13.38 13.95 -13.60
CA SER A 99 -13.36 14.75 -14.83
C SER A 99 -12.98 16.20 -14.52
N VAL A 100 -11.91 16.71 -15.12
CA VAL A 100 -11.43 18.08 -14.88
C VAL A 100 -12.53 19.10 -15.21
N SER A 101 -13.13 19.01 -16.39
CA SER A 101 -14.24 19.87 -16.80
C SER A 101 -15.55 19.48 -16.12
N GLY A 102 -15.74 18.19 -15.82
CA GLY A 102 -17.02 17.62 -15.37
C GLY A 102 -18.14 17.70 -16.41
N GLU A 103 -17.79 17.95 -17.69
CA GLU A 103 -18.73 18.12 -18.80
C GLU A 103 -18.49 17.11 -19.93
N SER A 104 -17.73 16.04 -19.68
CA SER A 104 -17.49 15.00 -20.68
C SER A 104 -18.81 14.32 -21.06
N ALA A 105 -19.11 14.28 -22.36
CA ALA A 105 -20.41 13.80 -22.88
C ALA A 105 -20.68 12.34 -22.46
N GLU A 106 -19.62 11.54 -22.38
CA GLU A 106 -19.65 10.13 -22.00
C GLU A 106 -20.18 9.89 -20.58
N LEU A 107 -20.07 10.89 -19.70
CA LEU A 107 -20.57 10.77 -18.34
C LEU A 107 -22.10 10.92 -18.24
N ASN A 108 -22.74 11.46 -19.24
CA ASN A 108 -24.17 11.81 -19.21
C ASN A 108 -25.09 10.57 -18.99
N SER A 109 -24.84 9.50 -19.75
CA SER A 109 -25.58 8.25 -19.65
C SER A 109 -25.32 7.55 -18.31
N ILE A 110 -24.07 7.59 -17.83
CA ILE A 110 -23.67 7.00 -16.56
C ILE A 110 -24.33 7.70 -15.37
N LEU A 111 -24.34 9.05 -15.38
CA LEU A 111 -24.99 9.86 -14.33
C LEU A 111 -26.51 9.66 -14.34
N ARG A 112 -27.14 9.59 -15.53
CA ARG A 112 -28.58 9.24 -15.63
C ARG A 112 -28.85 7.84 -15.08
N TYR A 113 -28.02 6.86 -15.39
CA TYR A 113 -28.12 5.52 -14.84
C TYR A 113 -27.98 5.52 -13.32
N ALA A 114 -26.96 6.19 -12.80
CA ALA A 114 -26.75 6.31 -11.35
C ALA A 114 -27.97 6.93 -10.63
N ASN A 115 -28.51 8.02 -11.16
CA ASN A 115 -29.70 8.68 -10.61
C ASN A 115 -30.93 7.76 -10.67
N ARG A 116 -31.19 7.11 -11.81
CA ARG A 116 -32.33 6.20 -11.99
C ARG A 116 -32.35 5.06 -10.99
N TYR A 117 -31.17 4.54 -10.63
CA TYR A 117 -31.03 3.37 -9.75
C TYR A 117 -30.50 3.72 -8.35
N ASN A 118 -30.51 4.99 -7.98
CA ASN A 118 -30.09 5.49 -6.68
C ASN A 118 -28.66 5.04 -6.28
N ILE A 119 -27.75 4.97 -7.26
CA ILE A 119 -26.34 4.63 -7.01
C ILE A 119 -25.63 5.90 -6.54
N SER A 120 -24.97 5.83 -5.40
CA SER A 120 -24.24 6.96 -4.86
C SER A 120 -23.01 7.30 -5.71
N VAL A 121 -22.89 8.59 -6.05
CA VAL A 121 -21.78 9.13 -6.87
C VAL A 121 -20.96 10.11 -6.05
N VAL A 122 -19.66 9.87 -6.00
CA VAL A 122 -18.64 10.84 -5.59
C VAL A 122 -18.05 11.45 -6.86
N GLY A 123 -18.46 12.67 -7.20
CA GLY A 123 -17.94 13.38 -8.36
C GLY A 123 -16.77 14.29 -7.99
N VAL A 124 -15.66 14.17 -8.72
CA VAL A 124 -14.44 14.96 -8.54
C VAL A 124 -14.20 15.79 -9.80
N SER A 125 -14.25 17.12 -9.67
CA SER A 125 -14.08 18.04 -10.80
C SER A 125 -13.40 19.33 -10.35
N CYS A 126 -12.87 20.09 -11.33
CA CYS A 126 -12.32 21.43 -11.08
C CYS A 126 -13.31 22.55 -11.42
N LYS A 127 -14.52 22.25 -11.93
CA LYS A 127 -15.58 23.23 -12.22
C LYS A 127 -16.77 23.06 -11.28
N SER A 128 -17.06 24.04 -10.46
CA SER A 128 -18.11 24.01 -9.41
C SER A 128 -19.53 23.78 -9.95
N LYS A 129 -19.85 24.32 -11.10
CA LYS A 129 -21.17 24.22 -11.75
C LYS A 129 -21.24 23.12 -12.82
N SER A 130 -20.28 22.18 -12.82
CA SER A 130 -20.24 21.11 -13.82
C SER A 130 -21.42 20.14 -13.71
N MET A 131 -21.78 19.52 -14.83
CA MET A 131 -22.79 18.47 -14.89
C MET A 131 -22.47 17.34 -13.91
N LEU A 132 -21.21 16.90 -13.86
CA LEU A 132 -20.77 15.85 -12.91
C LEU A 132 -21.12 16.23 -11.47
N LEU A 133 -20.72 17.42 -11.02
CA LEU A 133 -20.96 17.82 -9.63
C LEU A 133 -22.46 18.05 -9.34
N ARG A 134 -23.22 18.56 -10.32
CA ARG A 134 -24.69 18.72 -10.13
C ARG A 134 -25.39 17.40 -9.84
N HIS A 135 -24.98 16.30 -10.50
CA HIS A 135 -25.59 14.99 -10.40
C HIS A 135 -24.90 14.04 -9.39
N SER A 136 -23.91 14.56 -8.64
CA SER A 136 -23.20 13.76 -7.64
C SER A 136 -23.82 13.86 -6.26
N THR A 137 -23.87 12.75 -5.54
CA THR A 137 -24.26 12.66 -4.12
C THR A 137 -23.27 13.42 -3.24
N ILE A 138 -21.97 13.28 -3.53
CA ILE A 138 -20.89 14.01 -2.86
C ILE A 138 -20.09 14.75 -3.93
N LYS A 139 -19.96 16.06 -3.73
CA LYS A 139 -19.36 17.00 -4.68
C LYS A 139 -17.98 17.38 -4.22
N ILE A 140 -16.95 16.93 -4.91
CA ILE A 140 -15.55 17.25 -4.63
C ILE A 140 -15.07 18.28 -5.67
N LEU A 141 -14.88 19.50 -5.23
CA LEU A 141 -14.31 20.57 -6.05
C LEU A 141 -12.81 20.67 -5.76
N LEU A 142 -11.99 20.35 -6.75
CA LEU A 142 -10.55 20.54 -6.69
C LEU A 142 -10.14 21.89 -7.30
N PRO A 143 -9.00 22.46 -6.88
CA PRO A 143 -8.55 23.73 -7.42
C PRO A 143 -8.19 23.59 -8.90
N MET A 144 -8.57 24.60 -9.70
CA MET A 144 -8.01 24.77 -11.04
C MET A 144 -6.52 25.05 -10.94
N VAL A 145 -5.74 24.40 -11.78
CA VAL A 145 -4.27 24.49 -11.81
C VAL A 145 -3.78 24.76 -13.22
N THR A 146 -2.57 25.30 -13.30
CA THR A 146 -1.87 25.49 -14.58
C THR A 146 -1.20 24.14 -14.94
N GLU A 147 -1.43 23.71 -16.17
CA GLU A 147 -0.73 22.55 -16.71
C GLU A 147 0.70 22.95 -17.12
N ALA A 148 1.64 22.03 -17.06
CA ALA A 148 2.96 22.22 -17.65
C ALA A 148 2.88 22.18 -19.19
N GLY A 149 3.90 22.68 -19.89
CA GLY A 149 3.98 22.57 -21.35
C GLY A 149 2.88 23.30 -22.09
N HIS A 150 2.60 24.53 -21.72
CA HIS A 150 1.60 25.39 -22.37
C HIS A 150 0.15 24.84 -22.39
N SER A 151 -0.19 24.02 -21.42
CA SER A 151 -1.54 23.44 -21.25
C SER A 151 -2.02 22.52 -22.40
N LEU A 152 -1.10 21.98 -23.18
CA LEU A 152 -1.44 21.06 -24.27
C LEU A 152 -1.87 19.68 -23.79
N ALA A 153 -1.41 19.26 -22.62
CA ALA A 153 -1.74 17.96 -22.05
C ALA A 153 -1.99 18.06 -20.53
N PRO A 154 -2.92 17.27 -19.97
CA PRO A 154 -3.08 17.13 -18.53
C PRO A 154 -1.81 16.61 -17.86
N THR A 155 -1.22 17.41 -16.99
CA THR A 155 -0.04 17.10 -16.15
C THR A 155 -0.40 17.36 -14.69
N SER A 156 -0.39 18.61 -14.27
CA SER A 156 -0.73 19.06 -12.92
C SER A 156 -2.12 18.63 -12.45
N SER A 157 -3.13 18.71 -13.32
CA SER A 157 -4.49 18.26 -12.97
C SER A 157 -4.55 16.74 -12.77
N SER A 158 -3.86 15.98 -13.60
CA SER A 158 -3.76 14.51 -13.45
C SER A 158 -3.05 14.14 -12.15
N LEU A 159 -1.97 14.84 -11.81
CA LEU A 159 -1.24 14.64 -10.55
C LEU A 159 -2.11 15.00 -9.32
N ASN A 160 -2.92 16.06 -9.40
CA ASN A 160 -3.85 16.41 -8.34
C ASN A 160 -4.94 15.35 -8.15
N PHE A 161 -5.50 14.79 -9.22
CA PHE A 161 -6.44 13.67 -9.13
C PHE A 161 -5.79 12.44 -8.48
N LEU A 162 -4.57 12.11 -8.89
CA LEU A 162 -3.81 10.99 -8.33
C LEU A 162 -3.58 11.18 -6.83
N SER A 163 -3.05 12.33 -6.44
CA SER A 163 -2.73 12.64 -5.03
C SER A 163 -3.99 12.69 -4.15
N TRP A 164 -5.11 13.23 -4.68
CA TRP A 164 -6.38 13.22 -3.98
C TRP A 164 -6.91 11.79 -3.81
N GLY A 165 -6.81 10.96 -4.85
CA GLY A 165 -7.22 9.55 -4.81
C GLY A 165 -6.38 8.72 -3.84
N ASP A 166 -5.07 8.95 -3.78
CA ASP A 166 -4.19 8.31 -2.79
C ASP A 166 -4.55 8.72 -1.37
N SER A 167 -4.84 10.02 -1.17
CA SER A 167 -5.30 10.53 0.14
C SER A 167 -6.61 9.86 0.57
N LEU A 168 -7.54 9.67 -0.37
CA LEU A 168 -8.80 8.95 -0.16
C LEU A 168 -8.55 7.48 0.23
N ALA A 169 -7.68 6.79 -0.51
CA ALA A 169 -7.38 5.37 -0.27
C ALA A 169 -6.75 5.15 1.11
N ILE A 170 -5.78 5.99 1.50
CA ILE A 170 -5.15 5.96 2.83
C ILE A 170 -6.17 6.27 3.93
N ALA A 171 -7.06 7.25 3.73
CA ALA A 171 -8.08 7.57 4.71
C ALA A 171 -9.10 6.43 4.89
N CYS A 172 -9.51 5.78 3.79
CA CYS A 172 -10.36 4.58 3.83
C CYS A 172 -9.67 3.41 4.55
N MET A 173 -8.39 3.16 4.26
CA MET A 173 -7.57 2.15 4.92
C MET A 173 -7.55 2.35 6.44
N LYS A 174 -7.24 3.56 6.90
CA LYS A 174 -7.22 3.90 8.34
C LYS A 174 -8.60 3.72 8.98
N ARG A 175 -9.67 4.16 8.31
CA ARG A 175 -11.05 4.00 8.81
C ARG A 175 -11.47 2.55 8.94
N LYS A 176 -11.06 1.69 8.02
CA LYS A 176 -11.31 0.24 8.04
C LYS A 176 -10.41 -0.52 9.03
N LYS A 177 -9.47 0.16 9.69
CA LYS A 177 -8.46 -0.45 10.57
C LYS A 177 -7.72 -1.58 9.85
N TRP A 178 -7.35 -1.34 8.59
CA TRP A 178 -6.61 -2.29 7.76
C TRP A 178 -5.22 -2.52 8.34
N THR A 179 -4.83 -3.77 8.53
CA THR A 179 -3.57 -4.15 9.21
C THR A 179 -2.55 -4.68 8.20
N ASN A 180 -1.27 -4.66 8.59
CA ASN A 180 -0.19 -5.26 7.80
C ASN A 180 -0.46 -6.73 7.49
N LYS A 181 -1.05 -7.49 8.43
CA LYS A 181 -1.44 -8.88 8.22
C LYS A 181 -2.39 -9.03 7.02
N LYS A 182 -3.47 -8.24 7.00
CA LYS A 182 -4.43 -8.23 5.87
C LYS A 182 -3.79 -7.76 4.56
N PHE A 183 -2.81 -6.84 4.63
CA PHE A 183 -2.07 -6.42 3.46
C PHE A 183 -1.27 -7.58 2.86
N VAL A 184 -0.56 -8.35 3.67
CA VAL A 184 0.21 -9.53 3.24
C VAL A 184 -0.70 -10.60 2.63
N GLU A 185 -1.87 -10.86 3.23
CA GLU A 185 -2.87 -11.82 2.71
C GLU A 185 -3.31 -11.49 1.27
N HIS A 186 -3.32 -10.20 0.89
CA HIS A 186 -3.72 -9.73 -0.45
C HIS A 186 -2.54 -9.52 -1.40
N HIS A 187 -1.30 -9.61 -0.90
CA HIS A 187 -0.08 -9.43 -1.68
C HIS A 187 0.79 -10.70 -1.58
N THR A 188 0.38 -11.75 -2.28
CA THR A 188 1.05 -13.07 -2.25
C THR A 188 2.41 -13.09 -2.95
N GLY A 189 2.82 -11.99 -3.58
CA GLY A 189 4.11 -11.83 -4.26
C GLY A 189 4.75 -10.48 -3.96
N GLY A 190 6.07 -10.44 -4.12
CA GLY A 190 6.86 -9.20 -3.99
C GLY A 190 7.59 -9.04 -2.65
N SER A 191 8.70 -8.29 -2.70
CA SER A 191 9.60 -8.04 -1.56
C SER A 191 8.92 -7.36 -0.37
N LEU A 192 7.94 -6.49 -0.63
CA LEU A 192 7.22 -5.75 0.41
C LEU A 192 6.34 -6.67 1.27
N ALA A 193 5.68 -7.65 0.66
CA ALA A 193 4.89 -8.64 1.40
C ALA A 193 5.80 -9.48 2.31
N THR A 194 6.92 -9.96 1.78
CA THR A 194 7.91 -10.73 2.54
C THR A 194 8.47 -9.91 3.72
N ALA A 195 8.75 -8.63 3.51
CA ALA A 195 9.27 -7.74 4.55
C ALA A 195 8.30 -7.50 5.72
N LEU A 196 6.99 -7.59 5.48
CA LEU A 196 5.94 -7.39 6.49
C LEU A 196 5.50 -8.67 7.22
N ILE A 197 6.02 -9.84 6.84
CA ILE A 197 5.78 -11.11 7.54
C ILE A 197 6.32 -10.99 8.98
N GLN A 198 5.56 -11.46 9.97
CA GLN A 198 6.02 -11.46 11.36
C GLN A 198 7.07 -12.56 11.59
N VAL A 199 8.04 -12.29 12.45
CA VAL A 199 9.11 -13.24 12.81
C VAL A 199 8.52 -14.59 13.22
N ARG A 200 7.44 -14.60 14.00
CA ARG A 200 6.76 -15.85 14.43
C ARG A 200 6.23 -16.72 13.29
N GLU A 201 6.06 -16.18 12.09
CA GLU A 201 5.56 -16.93 10.91
C GLU A 201 6.69 -17.66 10.18
N ILE A 202 7.92 -17.13 10.27
CA ILE A 202 9.09 -17.64 9.56
C ILE A 202 10.17 -18.26 10.48
N MET A 203 10.11 -18.00 11.79
CA MET A 203 11.10 -18.52 12.73
C MET A 203 11.03 -20.05 12.86
N THR A 204 12.16 -20.67 13.07
CA THR A 204 12.26 -22.09 13.45
C THR A 204 11.64 -22.31 14.83
N LYS A 205 10.85 -23.39 15.02
CA LYS A 205 10.08 -23.65 16.25
C LYS A 205 10.28 -25.04 16.80
N GLY A 206 10.06 -25.14 18.11
CA GLY A 206 9.96 -26.44 18.81
C GLY A 206 11.19 -27.33 18.62
N ARG A 207 10.99 -28.56 18.19
CA ARG A 207 12.05 -29.55 18.02
C ARG A 207 13.02 -29.26 16.87
N GLU A 208 12.70 -28.33 15.98
CA GLU A 208 13.58 -27.95 14.88
C GLU A 208 14.64 -26.92 15.32
N ILE A 209 14.53 -26.34 16.51
CA ILE A 209 15.53 -25.43 17.06
C ILE A 209 16.77 -26.27 17.42
N PRO A 210 17.96 -25.97 16.86
CA PRO A 210 19.20 -26.61 17.27
C PRO A 210 19.55 -26.18 18.69
N LEU A 211 19.46 -27.08 19.65
CA LEU A 211 19.61 -26.78 21.08
C LEU A 211 20.50 -27.81 21.78
N VAL A 212 21.48 -27.33 22.55
CA VAL A 212 22.30 -28.12 23.43
C VAL A 212 22.35 -27.52 24.83
N SER A 213 22.68 -28.34 25.84
CA SER A 213 22.91 -27.86 27.20
C SER A 213 24.27 -27.14 27.32
N SER A 214 24.42 -26.29 28.34
CA SER A 214 25.68 -25.61 28.63
C SER A 214 26.84 -26.56 29.00
N GLY A 215 26.55 -27.80 29.43
CA GLY A 215 27.53 -28.81 29.69
C GLY A 215 28.00 -29.61 28.46
N ALA A 216 27.39 -29.42 27.30
CA ALA A 216 27.70 -30.16 26.09
C ALA A 216 29.12 -29.90 25.58
N THR A 217 29.69 -30.92 24.91
CA THR A 217 30.97 -30.81 24.23
C THR A 217 30.82 -30.08 22.90
N MET A 218 31.90 -29.46 22.39
CA MET A 218 31.92 -28.88 21.05
C MET A 218 31.52 -29.87 19.95
N LYS A 219 31.91 -31.15 20.10
CA LYS A 219 31.52 -32.22 19.15
C LYS A 219 30.00 -32.38 19.10
N ALA A 220 29.34 -32.43 20.25
CA ALA A 220 27.89 -32.58 20.33
C ALA A 220 27.18 -31.35 19.72
N ALA A 221 27.68 -30.13 20.00
CA ALA A 221 27.12 -28.89 19.45
C ALA A 221 27.24 -28.81 17.91
N ILE A 222 28.40 -29.18 17.36
CA ILE A 222 28.62 -29.22 15.91
C ILE A 222 27.74 -30.31 15.25
N THR A 223 27.59 -31.45 15.89
CA THR A 223 26.71 -32.53 15.38
C THR A 223 25.26 -32.03 15.29
N GLU A 224 24.74 -31.34 16.33
CA GLU A 224 23.37 -30.77 16.32
C GLU A 224 23.24 -29.68 15.28
N MET A 225 24.23 -28.80 15.14
CA MET A 225 24.27 -27.75 14.13
C MET A 225 24.18 -28.33 12.70
N ASN A 226 24.98 -29.36 12.42
CA ASN A 226 24.98 -30.02 11.11
C ASN A 226 23.67 -30.77 10.84
N LYS A 227 23.10 -31.42 11.88
CA LYS A 227 21.80 -32.11 11.77
C LYS A 227 20.68 -31.17 11.38
N LYS A 228 20.64 -29.96 11.94
CA LYS A 228 19.58 -28.94 11.69
C LYS A 228 19.89 -28.02 10.52
N LYS A 229 21.11 -27.97 10.02
CA LYS A 229 21.54 -27.21 8.82
C LYS A 229 21.28 -25.71 8.89
N LEU A 230 21.28 -25.12 10.09
CA LEU A 230 21.02 -23.68 10.28
C LEU A 230 22.30 -22.85 10.47
N GLY A 231 23.50 -23.50 10.53
CA GLY A 231 24.77 -22.81 10.77
C GLY A 231 24.91 -22.20 12.17
N ILE A 232 23.95 -22.47 13.06
CA ILE A 232 23.92 -21.99 14.46
C ILE A 232 23.45 -23.12 15.38
N VAL A 233 23.76 -23.00 16.67
CA VAL A 233 23.14 -23.78 17.73
C VAL A 233 22.94 -22.94 18.99
N CYS A 234 21.79 -23.05 19.60
CA CYS A 234 21.45 -22.42 20.87
C CYS A 234 22.07 -23.25 22.02
N VAL A 235 22.75 -22.59 22.95
CA VAL A 235 23.32 -23.19 24.14
C VAL A 235 22.56 -22.76 25.37
N LYS A 236 21.73 -23.66 25.92
CA LYS A 236 20.85 -23.35 27.07
C LYS A 236 21.59 -23.51 28.38
N SER A 237 21.63 -22.49 29.19
CA SER A 237 22.05 -22.48 30.60
C SER A 237 20.84 -22.30 31.51
N LYS A 238 21.01 -22.40 32.83
CA LYS A 238 19.89 -22.20 33.80
C LYS A 238 19.15 -20.88 33.59
N ASN A 239 19.86 -19.77 33.37
CA ASN A 239 19.29 -18.43 33.31
C ASN A 239 19.65 -17.65 32.02
N SER A 240 20.24 -18.28 31.02
CA SER A 240 20.66 -17.59 29.79
C SER A 240 20.68 -18.53 28.58
N ILE A 241 20.55 -17.94 27.41
CA ILE A 241 20.79 -18.61 26.13
C ILE A 241 21.99 -17.93 25.49
N MET A 242 22.92 -18.74 25.00
CA MET A 242 24.06 -18.28 24.18
C MET A 242 23.94 -18.85 22.79
N LEU A 243 24.61 -18.26 21.81
CA LEU A 243 24.65 -18.75 20.45
C LEU A 243 26.04 -19.20 20.07
N LEU A 244 26.14 -20.38 19.45
CA LEU A 244 27.33 -20.82 18.74
C LEU A 244 27.06 -20.80 17.24
N THR A 245 27.90 -20.13 16.49
CA THR A 245 27.78 -19.95 15.03
C THR A 245 28.97 -20.61 14.33
N ASP A 246 28.86 -20.87 13.02
CA ASP A 246 29.98 -21.29 12.17
C ASP A 246 31.17 -20.32 12.23
N GLY A 247 30.89 -19.03 12.43
CA GLY A 247 31.91 -17.98 12.64
C GLY A 247 32.69 -18.19 13.93
N ASP A 248 32.03 -18.60 15.02
CA ASP A 248 32.67 -18.86 16.31
C ASP A 248 33.56 -20.12 16.20
N ILE A 249 33.09 -21.14 15.51
CA ILE A 249 33.84 -22.36 15.26
C ILE A 249 35.15 -22.06 14.51
N ARG A 250 35.07 -21.24 13.45
CA ARG A 250 36.24 -20.82 12.67
C ARG A 250 37.24 -20.01 13.48
N ARG A 251 36.78 -19.07 14.29
CA ARG A 251 37.61 -18.23 15.14
C ARG A 251 38.34 -19.01 16.24
N HIS A 252 37.78 -20.13 16.69
CA HIS A 252 38.30 -20.91 17.79
C HIS A 252 38.83 -22.31 17.35
N SER A 253 39.20 -22.47 16.09
CA SER A 253 39.59 -23.77 15.50
C SER A 253 40.70 -24.53 16.27
N ASN A 254 41.63 -23.81 16.90
CA ASN A 254 42.68 -24.42 17.68
C ASN A 254 42.15 -25.10 18.95
N ASN A 255 42.37 -26.42 19.06
CA ASN A 255 41.90 -27.25 20.17
C ASN A 255 40.40 -27.23 20.43
N LEU A 256 39.59 -26.98 19.39
CA LEU A 256 38.15 -26.77 19.45
C LEU A 256 37.43 -27.90 20.21
N TYR A 257 37.73 -29.16 19.88
CA TYR A 257 37.05 -30.34 20.45
C TYR A 257 37.39 -30.62 21.93
N LYS A 258 38.47 -30.01 22.46
CA LYS A 258 38.80 -30.10 23.89
C LYS A 258 38.04 -29.06 24.74
N LYS A 259 37.39 -28.08 24.13
CA LYS A 259 36.66 -27.02 24.83
C LYS A 259 35.20 -27.42 25.10
N LYS A 260 34.65 -26.92 26.21
CA LYS A 260 33.20 -26.95 26.44
C LYS A 260 32.53 -25.86 25.60
N VAL A 261 31.32 -26.12 25.12
CA VAL A 261 30.56 -25.19 24.23
C VAL A 261 30.41 -23.79 24.85
N VAL A 262 30.19 -23.66 26.14
CA VAL A 262 30.05 -22.39 26.86
C VAL A 262 31.30 -21.49 26.81
N LYS A 263 32.48 -22.05 26.49
CA LYS A 263 33.70 -21.24 26.38
C LYS A 263 33.88 -20.63 24.99
N VAL A 264 33.10 -21.07 24.02
CA VAL A 264 33.16 -20.65 22.62
C VAL A 264 31.93 -19.88 22.21
N ALA A 265 30.73 -20.23 22.74
CA ALA A 265 29.48 -19.61 22.40
C ALA A 265 29.42 -18.11 22.79
N THR A 266 28.85 -17.31 21.92
CA THR A 266 28.60 -15.88 22.15
C THR A 266 27.54 -15.71 23.22
N LYS A 267 27.87 -14.93 24.27
CA LYS A 267 26.95 -14.54 25.34
C LYS A 267 26.13 -13.33 24.89
N ASN A 268 24.92 -13.21 25.44
CA ASN A 268 24.01 -12.09 25.17
C ASN A 268 23.78 -11.83 23.68
N PRO A 269 23.23 -12.79 22.93
CA PRO A 269 22.91 -12.60 21.53
C PRO A 269 21.83 -11.51 21.38
N SER A 270 21.81 -10.85 20.22
CA SER A 270 20.72 -9.94 19.89
C SER A 270 19.39 -10.70 19.74
N TRP A 271 18.32 -10.08 20.16
CA TRP A 271 16.97 -10.64 20.13
C TRP A 271 16.05 -9.72 19.37
N VAL A 272 15.05 -10.31 18.74
CA VAL A 272 13.89 -9.62 18.17
C VAL A 272 12.63 -10.23 18.75
N ALA A 273 11.54 -9.45 18.87
CA ALA A 273 10.29 -10.02 19.30
C ALA A 273 9.67 -10.87 18.18
N ASP A 274 8.96 -11.92 18.54
CA ASP A 274 8.26 -12.76 17.57
C ASP A 274 7.14 -12.01 16.84
N THR A 275 6.68 -10.90 17.40
CA THR A 275 5.70 -9.96 16.82
C THR A 275 6.33 -8.95 15.87
N ASP A 276 7.66 -8.79 15.88
CA ASP A 276 8.35 -7.90 14.95
C ASP A 276 8.23 -8.39 13.51
N THR A 277 8.44 -7.49 12.54
CA THR A 277 8.44 -7.86 11.12
C THR A 277 9.81 -8.37 10.68
N ALA A 278 9.84 -9.20 9.64
CA ALA A 278 11.10 -9.65 9.03
C ALA A 278 11.97 -8.48 8.54
N LEU A 279 11.37 -7.33 8.22
CA LEU A 279 12.09 -6.11 7.83
C LEU A 279 12.78 -5.43 9.02
N SER A 280 12.19 -5.51 10.22
CA SER A 280 12.72 -4.89 11.43
C SER A 280 13.71 -5.79 12.18
N ALA A 281 13.74 -7.08 11.84
CA ALA A 281 14.63 -8.08 12.42
C ALA A 281 15.99 -8.10 11.72
#